data_1aa140c3ac34eef0d40a9483182ed187
#
_entry.id   1aa140c3ac34eef0d40a9483182ed187
#
_cell.length_a   1.000
_cell.length_b   1.000
_cell.length_c   1.000
_cell.angle_alpha   90.00
_cell.angle_beta   90.00
_cell.angle_gamma   90.00
#
_symmetry.space_group_name_H-M   'P 1'
#
loop_
_entity.id
_entity.type
_entity.pdbx_description
1 polymer ?
#
loop_
_entity_poly.entity_id
_entity_poly.type
_entity_poly.pdbx_seq_one_letter_code
_entity_poly.pdbx_strand_id
1 'polypeptide(L)'
;MHPISAGTAFKRPSFEALQREAARLGAQIKLVRGFRLLGAWEADTGTVYIREGLPSPERECVLAHELEHAIRGDVGPQSPEVEAWIDIEVARRFVDPWEYTCAEKSGGG
;
A
#
# COMPACT_ATOMS: atom_id res chain seq x y z
N MET A 1 29.61 -13.21 4.27
CA MET A 1 28.97 -13.17 3.97
C MET A 1 28.31 -13.08 3.45
N HIS A 2 27.85 -12.98 3.35
CA HIS A 2 27.05 -12.94 3.01
C HIS A 2 26.53 -12.67 2.12
N PRO A 3 26.73 -12.89 1.81
CA PRO A 3 26.13 -12.82 0.61
C PRO A 3 24.77 -12.73 0.72
N ILE A 4 24.56 -12.93 1.64
CA ILE A 4 23.37 -12.66 1.95
C ILE A 4 22.80 -11.67 1.22
N SER A 5 23.41 -10.70 1.09
CA SER A 5 22.87 -9.61 0.47
C SER A 5 22.33 -9.98 -0.83
N ALA A 6 22.92 -10.87 -1.49
CA ALA A 6 22.43 -11.23 -2.78
C ALA A 6 21.03 -11.75 -2.68
N GLY A 7 20.77 -12.52 -1.70
CA GLY A 7 19.47 -13.10 -1.58
C GLY A 7 18.47 -12.15 -1.03
N THR A 8 18.91 -11.00 -0.59
CA THR A 8 18.02 -10.09 0.06
C THR A 8 17.67 -8.89 -0.78
N ALA A 9 17.71 -9.05 -2.09
CA ALA A 9 17.31 -7.96 -2.95
C ALA A 9 15.88 -7.54 -2.59
N PHE A 10 15.68 -6.23 -2.54
CA PHE A 10 14.40 -5.67 -2.20
C PHE A 10 13.37 -6.02 -3.26
N LYS A 11 12.18 -6.39 -2.83
CA LYS A 11 11.08 -6.67 -3.74
C LYS A 11 9.82 -5.98 -3.28
N ARG A 12 9.21 -5.27 -4.19
CA ARG A 12 7.90 -4.70 -3.94
C ARG A 12 6.86 -5.80 -3.97
N PRO A 13 5.81 -5.70 -3.16
CA PRO A 13 4.73 -6.68 -3.22
C PRO A 13 4.03 -6.59 -4.58
N SER A 14 3.70 -7.74 -5.14
CA SER A 14 2.97 -7.79 -6.38
C SER A 14 1.48 -7.61 -6.11
N PHE A 15 0.73 -7.31 -7.15
CA PHE A 15 -0.71 -7.20 -7.03
C PHE A 15 -1.28 -8.53 -6.51
N GLU A 16 -0.79 -9.66 -7.03
CA GLU A 16 -1.26 -10.97 -6.59
C GLU A 16 -0.96 -11.23 -5.12
N ALA A 17 0.21 -10.80 -4.65
CA ALA A 17 0.54 -10.95 -3.23
C ALA A 17 -0.41 -10.13 -2.37
N LEU A 18 -0.73 -8.92 -2.80
CA LEU A 18 -1.65 -8.06 -2.07
C LEU A 18 -3.08 -8.60 -2.12
N GLN A 19 -3.46 -9.21 -3.23
CA GLN A 19 -4.76 -9.87 -3.32
C GLN A 19 -4.86 -11.02 -2.32
N ARG A 20 -3.76 -11.76 -2.12
CA ARG A 20 -3.74 -12.81 -1.12
C ARG A 20 -3.85 -12.25 0.29
N GLU A 21 -3.21 -11.10 0.55
CA GLU A 21 -3.36 -10.45 1.85
C GLU A 21 -4.81 -10.06 2.08
N ALA A 22 -5.44 -9.48 1.07
CA ALA A 22 -6.85 -9.10 1.18
C ALA A 22 -7.71 -10.31 1.49
N ALA A 23 -7.46 -11.41 0.80
CA ALA A 23 -8.23 -12.62 1.02
C ALA A 23 -8.08 -13.13 2.45
N ARG A 24 -6.88 -13.07 3.00
CA ARG A 24 -6.64 -13.49 4.38
C ARG A 24 -7.38 -12.60 5.37
N LEU A 25 -7.58 -11.33 5.01
CA LEU A 25 -8.32 -10.40 5.86
C LEU A 25 -9.82 -10.49 5.64
N GLY A 26 -10.25 -11.29 4.67
CA GLY A 26 -11.65 -11.36 4.31
C GLY A 26 -12.13 -10.15 3.52
N ALA A 27 -11.21 -9.40 2.94
CA ALA A 27 -11.55 -8.19 2.20
C ALA A 27 -11.70 -8.51 0.71
N GLN A 28 -12.64 -7.82 0.07
CA GLN A 28 -12.83 -7.90 -1.37
C GLN A 28 -12.14 -6.72 -2.02
N ILE A 29 -11.75 -6.89 -3.27
CA ILE A 29 -11.13 -5.82 -4.05
C ILE A 29 -11.99 -5.58 -5.27
N LYS A 30 -12.34 -4.32 -5.53
CA LYS A 30 -13.10 -3.94 -6.71
C LYS A 30 -12.38 -2.83 -7.46
N LEU A 31 -12.19 -3.03 -8.76
CA LEU A 31 -11.64 -2.01 -9.62
C LEU A 31 -12.80 -1.22 -10.19
N VAL A 32 -12.77 0.10 -10.05
CA VAL A 32 -13.90 0.94 -10.42
C VAL A 32 -13.48 1.95 -11.47
N ARG A 33 -14.13 1.86 -12.63
CA ARG A 33 -13.84 2.79 -13.71
C ARG A 33 -14.33 4.19 -13.33
N GLY A 34 -13.46 5.18 -13.54
CA GLY A 34 -13.83 6.55 -13.27
C GLY A 34 -14.00 6.89 -11.79
N PHE A 35 -13.47 6.03 -10.91
CA PHE A 35 -13.57 6.29 -9.48
C PHE A 35 -12.89 7.62 -9.17
N ARG A 36 -13.54 8.45 -8.39
CA ARG A 36 -13.04 9.80 -8.10
C ARG A 36 -11.77 9.77 -7.27
N LEU A 37 -11.66 8.83 -6.34
CA LEU A 37 -10.50 8.66 -5.51
C LEU A 37 -9.56 7.65 -6.16
N LEU A 38 -8.32 7.60 -5.70
CA LEU A 38 -7.42 6.54 -6.14
C LEU A 38 -7.84 5.21 -5.55
N GLY A 39 -8.23 5.23 -4.28
CA GLY A 39 -8.72 4.04 -3.61
C GLY A 39 -9.54 4.41 -2.39
N ALA A 40 -10.19 3.43 -1.81
CA ALA A 40 -10.99 3.62 -0.60
C ALA A 40 -11.20 2.28 0.09
N TRP A 41 -11.35 2.32 1.40
CA TRP A 41 -11.70 1.15 2.20
C TRP A 41 -13.09 1.37 2.78
N GLU A 42 -13.98 0.40 2.56
CA GLU A 42 -15.32 0.47 3.12
C GLU A 42 -15.49 -0.66 4.14
N ALA A 43 -15.53 -0.29 5.41
CA ALA A 43 -15.57 -1.27 6.48
C ALA A 43 -16.88 -2.06 6.51
N ASP A 44 -17.98 -1.40 6.19
CA ASP A 44 -19.30 -2.04 6.24
C ASP A 44 -19.38 -3.28 5.37
N THR A 45 -18.78 -3.22 4.19
CA THR A 45 -18.84 -4.33 3.24
C THR A 45 -17.52 -5.09 3.15
N GLY A 46 -16.48 -4.61 3.85
CA GLY A 46 -15.17 -5.23 3.79
C GLY A 46 -14.57 -5.15 2.40
N THR A 47 -14.73 -4.03 1.72
CA THR A 47 -14.31 -3.91 0.34
C THR A 47 -13.29 -2.78 0.16
N VAL A 48 -12.25 -3.08 -0.60
CA VAL A 48 -11.29 -2.10 -1.05
C VAL A 48 -11.66 -1.73 -2.49
N TYR A 49 -11.83 -0.44 -2.74
CA TYR A 49 -12.09 0.06 -4.08
C TYR A 49 -10.83 0.68 -4.62
N ILE A 50 -10.50 0.42 -5.87
CA ILE A 50 -9.32 0.98 -6.52
C ILE A 50 -9.75 1.51 -7.87
N ARG A 51 -9.28 2.71 -8.22
CA ARG A 51 -9.55 3.26 -9.54
C ARG A 51 -8.98 2.34 -10.60
N GLU A 52 -9.80 1.97 -11.55
CA GLU A 52 -9.38 1.12 -12.65
C GLU A 52 -8.42 1.89 -13.55
N GLY A 53 -7.39 1.21 -14.02
CA GLY A 53 -6.47 1.82 -14.97
C GLY A 53 -5.20 2.41 -14.38
N LEU A 54 -5.05 2.33 -13.06
CA LEU A 54 -3.79 2.83 -12.47
C LEU A 54 -2.64 1.92 -12.87
N PRO A 55 -1.51 2.51 -13.25
CA PRO A 55 -0.34 1.70 -13.59
C PRO A 55 0.36 1.16 -12.35
N SER A 56 1.14 0.12 -12.53
CA SER A 56 2.01 -0.40 -11.49
C SER A 56 3.27 0.50 -11.45
N PRO A 57 3.83 0.80 -10.28
CA PRO A 57 3.44 0.28 -8.96
C PRO A 57 2.39 1.12 -8.25
N GLU A 58 1.86 2.14 -8.90
CA GLU A 58 0.89 3.01 -8.25
C GLU A 58 -0.33 2.22 -7.78
N ARG A 59 -0.81 1.32 -8.62
CA ARG A 59 -1.96 0.48 -8.27
C ARG A 59 -1.69 -0.31 -6.99
N GLU A 60 -0.50 -0.91 -6.90
CA GLU A 60 -0.13 -1.69 -5.73
C GLU A 60 0.01 -0.83 -4.49
N CYS A 61 0.56 0.37 -4.63
CA CYS A 61 0.68 1.28 -3.50
C CYS A 61 -0.70 1.67 -2.96
N VAL A 62 -1.64 1.95 -3.86
CA VAL A 62 -3.00 2.31 -3.46
C VAL A 62 -3.64 1.13 -2.72
N LEU A 63 -3.51 -0.07 -3.26
CA LEU A 63 -4.08 -1.26 -2.63
C LEU A 63 -3.48 -1.48 -1.24
N ALA A 64 -2.16 -1.37 -1.12
CA ALA A 64 -1.50 -1.54 0.17
C ALA A 64 -1.96 -0.51 1.18
N HIS A 65 -2.18 0.74 0.75
CA HIS A 65 -2.66 1.80 1.63
C HIS A 65 -4.04 1.43 2.19
N GLU A 66 -4.95 1.00 1.32
CA GLU A 66 -6.29 0.66 1.78
C GLU A 66 -6.29 -0.61 2.62
N LEU A 67 -5.40 -1.55 2.34
CA LEU A 67 -5.29 -2.74 3.17
C LEU A 67 -4.79 -2.41 4.58
N GLU A 68 -3.98 -1.36 4.74
CA GLU A 68 -3.58 -0.92 6.07
C GLU A 68 -4.79 -0.45 6.87
N HIS A 69 -5.71 0.27 6.22
CA HIS A 69 -6.96 0.65 6.88
C HIS A 69 -7.75 -0.59 7.31
N ALA A 70 -7.77 -1.61 6.45
CA ALA A 70 -8.47 -2.85 6.74
C ALA A 70 -7.82 -3.57 7.93
N ILE A 71 -6.51 -3.66 7.94
CA ILE A 71 -5.77 -4.31 9.03
C ILE A 71 -6.04 -3.62 10.35
N ARG A 72 -6.09 -2.29 10.33
CA ARG A 72 -6.34 -1.51 11.53
C ARG A 72 -7.80 -1.58 11.98
N GLY A 73 -8.70 -1.99 11.08
CA GLY A 73 -10.12 -2.00 11.38
C GLY A 73 -10.73 -0.60 11.36
N ASP A 74 -10.14 0.28 10.56
CA ASP A 74 -10.60 1.67 10.51
C ASP A 74 -11.99 1.77 9.91
N VAL A 75 -12.80 2.69 10.44
CA VAL A 75 -14.13 2.97 9.94
C VAL A 75 -14.21 4.45 9.62
N GLY A 76 -14.48 4.77 8.35
CA GLY A 76 -14.58 6.15 7.93
C GLY A 76 -13.24 6.86 7.86
N PRO A 77 -13.27 8.18 7.64
CA PRO A 77 -12.03 8.96 7.50
C PRO A 77 -11.19 8.93 8.76
N GLN A 78 -9.88 8.92 8.59
CA GLN A 78 -8.95 8.89 9.69
C GLN A 78 -8.25 10.23 9.80
N SER A 79 -7.59 10.45 10.94
CA SER A 79 -6.87 11.70 11.17
C SER A 79 -5.66 11.81 10.25
N PRO A 80 -5.16 13.03 10.02
CA PRO A 80 -3.95 13.20 9.23
C PRO A 80 -2.76 12.41 9.79
N GLU A 81 -2.69 12.27 11.11
CA GLU A 81 -1.59 11.53 11.74
C GLU A 81 -1.65 10.05 11.38
N VAL A 82 -2.86 9.48 11.37
CA VAL A 82 -3.03 8.08 11.00
C VAL A 82 -2.69 7.89 9.52
N GLU A 83 -3.16 8.82 8.67
CA GLU A 83 -2.88 8.71 7.24
C GLU A 83 -1.38 8.82 6.98
N ALA A 84 -0.69 9.71 7.69
CA ALA A 84 0.75 9.84 7.53
C ALA A 84 1.48 8.57 7.98
N TRP A 85 1.01 7.96 9.05
CA TRP A 85 1.61 6.71 9.53
C TRP A 85 1.43 5.61 8.49
N ILE A 86 0.25 5.52 7.90
CA ILE A 86 -0.03 4.53 6.87
C ILE A 86 0.87 4.76 5.67
N ASP A 87 1.04 6.01 5.26
CA ASP A 87 1.91 6.33 4.13
C ASP A 87 3.34 5.86 4.38
N ILE A 88 3.83 6.01 5.61
CA ILE A 88 5.16 5.56 5.97
C ILE A 88 5.24 4.02 5.88
N GLU A 89 4.22 3.34 6.41
CA GLU A 89 4.22 1.87 6.36
C GLU A 89 4.18 1.35 4.93
N VAL A 90 3.41 2.01 4.07
CA VAL A 90 3.35 1.62 2.67
C VAL A 90 4.69 1.89 2.01
N ALA A 91 5.29 3.05 2.28
CA ALA A 91 6.57 3.38 1.68
C ALA A 91 7.64 2.34 2.03
N ARG A 92 7.60 1.82 3.24
CA ARG A 92 8.56 0.80 3.66
C ARG A 92 8.44 -0.47 2.83
N ARG A 93 7.29 -0.73 2.26
CA ARG A 93 7.07 -1.92 1.45
C ARG A 93 7.43 -1.70 -0.02
N PHE A 94 7.37 -0.45 -0.49
CA PHE A 94 7.50 -0.15 -1.91
C PHE A 94 8.78 0.57 -2.29
N VAL A 95 9.47 1.16 -1.33
CA VAL A 95 10.70 1.89 -1.59
C VAL A 95 11.85 1.14 -0.96
N ASP A 96 12.87 0.85 -1.77
CA ASP A 96 14.06 0.19 -1.25
C ASP A 96 14.56 1.04 -0.09
N PRO A 97 14.81 0.45 1.07
CA PRO A 97 15.27 1.23 2.24
C PRO A 97 16.45 2.12 1.93
N TRP A 98 17.37 1.66 1.09
CA TRP A 98 18.53 2.45 0.72
C TRP A 98 18.10 3.68 -0.10
N GLU A 99 17.23 3.46 -1.07
CA GLU A 99 16.73 4.55 -1.90
C GLU A 99 15.93 5.54 -1.08
N TYR A 100 15.12 5.04 -0.17
CA TYR A 100 14.31 5.90 0.68
C TYR A 100 15.20 6.80 1.53
N THR A 101 16.23 6.23 2.12
CA THR A 101 17.16 7.00 2.95
C THR A 101 17.85 8.09 2.13
N CYS A 102 18.29 7.74 0.93
CA CYS A 102 18.96 8.71 0.07
C CYS A 102 18.01 9.82 -0.35
N ALA A 103 16.81 9.46 -0.72
CA ALA A 103 15.81 10.43 -1.13
C ALA A 103 15.45 11.37 0.02
N GLU A 104 15.33 10.82 1.21
CA GLU A 104 14.99 11.60 2.37
C GLU A 104 16.09 12.60 2.68
N LYS A 105 17.32 12.18 2.59
CA LYS A 105 18.44 13.09 2.81
C LYS A 105 18.46 14.19 1.78
N SER A 106 18.22 13.82 0.51
CA SER A 106 18.23 14.81 -0.55
C SER A 106 17.09 15.77 -0.41
N GLY A 107 15.93 15.23 -0.11
CA GLY A 107 14.75 16.05 -0.06
C GLY A 107 14.58 16.76 1.23
N GLY A 108 15.29 16.29 2.24
CA GLY A 108 15.15 16.85 3.53
C GLY A 108 15.54 18.29 3.59
N GLY A 109 16.04 18.74 2.53
CA GLY A 109 16.44 20.10 2.50
C GLY A 109 15.34 21.00 2.96
#